data_86157d330ae2ebd88e385d4c660e973e
#
_entry.id   86157d330ae2ebd88e385d4c660e973e
#
_cell.length_a   1.000
_cell.length_b   1.000
_cell.length_c   1.000
_cell.angle_alpha   90.00
_cell.angle_beta   90.00
_cell.angle_gamma   90.00
#
_symmetry.space_group_name_H-M   'P 1'
#
loop_
_entity.id
_entity.type
_entity.pdbx_description
1 polymer ?
#
loop_
_entity_poly.entity_id
_entity_poly.type
_entity_poly.pdbx_seq_one_letter_code
_entity_poly.pdbx_strand_id
1 'polypeptide(L)' 'MLVDIIAEVTGTVWKVCAQAGQTLAPDEEVLVIESMKMEIPICTRGSGTLHELLVAEGDMIQEGAVVARLEVGGA' A
#
# COMPACT_ATOMS: atom_id res chain seq x y z
N MET A 1 7.96 -8.28 12.49
CA MET A 1 7.30 -7.05 12.97
C MET A 1 6.41 -6.52 11.86
N LEU A 2 5.18 -6.21 12.19
CA LEU A 2 4.26 -5.66 11.22
C LEU A 2 4.38 -4.13 11.21
N VAL A 3 4.44 -3.57 10.00
CA VAL A 3 4.52 -2.14 9.77
C VAL A 3 3.33 -1.72 8.94
N ASP A 4 2.66 -0.67 9.37
CA ASP A 4 1.51 -0.13 8.64
C ASP A 4 1.99 0.64 7.42
N ILE A 5 1.33 0.40 6.30
CA ILE A 5 1.49 1.20 5.09
C ILE A 5 0.30 2.15 5.04
N ILE A 6 0.58 3.44 5.05
CA ILE A 6 -0.41 4.48 5.25
C ILE A 6 -0.57 5.29 3.97
N ALA A 7 -1.82 5.62 3.63
CA ALA A 7 -2.10 6.49 2.51
C ALA A 7 -1.62 7.90 2.82
N GLU A 8 -0.87 8.48 1.90
CA GLU A 8 -0.35 9.84 2.07
C GLU A 8 -1.27 10.88 1.45
N VAL A 9 -2.33 10.45 0.78
CA VAL A 9 -3.30 11.33 0.13
C VAL A 9 -4.69 10.74 0.26
N THR A 10 -5.70 11.59 0.09
CA THR A 10 -7.10 11.17 0.02
C THR A 10 -7.46 10.97 -1.45
N GLY A 11 -8.09 9.85 -1.75
CA GLY A 11 -8.51 9.54 -3.11
C GLY A 11 -9.13 8.16 -3.22
N THR A 12 -9.21 7.66 -4.43
CA THR A 12 -9.79 6.35 -4.73
C THR A 12 -8.68 5.39 -5.12
N VAL A 13 -8.76 4.14 -4.63
CA VAL A 13 -7.82 3.10 -5.03
C VAL A 13 -8.08 2.79 -6.51
N TRP A 14 -7.14 3.18 -7.36
CA TRP A 14 -7.25 3.00 -8.80
C TRP A 14 -6.76 1.63 -9.23
N LYS A 15 -5.68 1.17 -8.61
CA LYS A 15 -5.07 -0.10 -8.98
C LYS A 15 -4.36 -0.70 -7.77
N VAL A 16 -4.50 -2.01 -7.59
CA VAL A 16 -3.75 -2.76 -6.60
C VAL A 16 -2.61 -3.48 -7.33
N CYS A 17 -1.38 -3.23 -6.90
CA CYS A 17 -0.17 -3.73 -7.57
C CYS A 17 0.46 -4.92 -6.85
N ALA A 18 0.08 -5.17 -5.60
CA ALA A 18 0.66 -6.24 -4.80
C ALA A 18 -0.43 -7.05 -4.11
N GLN A 19 -0.10 -8.28 -3.73
CA GLN A 19 -1.02 -9.20 -3.10
C GLN A 19 -0.46 -9.67 -1.77
N ALA A 20 -1.34 -10.04 -0.84
CA ALA A 20 -0.93 -10.63 0.43
C ALA A 20 -0.07 -11.88 0.16
N GLY A 21 1.02 -12.00 0.90
CA GLY A 21 1.97 -13.08 0.72
C GLY A 21 3.11 -12.77 -0.23
N GLN A 22 3.03 -11.68 -0.98
CA GLN A 22 4.06 -11.31 -1.95
C GLN A 22 5.25 -10.67 -1.24
N THR A 23 6.46 -11.06 -1.64
CA THR A 23 7.68 -10.43 -1.14
C THR A 23 7.93 -9.16 -1.95
N LEU A 24 8.16 -8.06 -1.26
CA LEU A 24 8.33 -6.75 -1.86
C LEU A 24 9.73 -6.22 -1.61
N ALA A 25 10.30 -5.61 -2.63
CA ALA A 25 11.58 -4.90 -2.54
C ALA A 25 11.34 -3.47 -2.02
N PRO A 26 12.40 -2.77 -1.57
CA PRO A 26 12.24 -1.36 -1.19
C PRO A 26 11.67 -0.53 -2.35
N ASP A 27 10.80 0.40 -2.02
CA ASP A 27 10.17 1.32 -2.99
C ASP A 27 9.32 0.63 -4.05
N GLU A 28 8.88 -0.58 -3.79
CA GLU A 28 7.98 -1.28 -4.69
C GLU A 28 6.54 -0.79 -4.50
N GLU A 29 5.82 -0.60 -5.59
CA GLU A 29 4.44 -0.11 -5.54
C GLU A 29 3.50 -1.15 -4.96
N VAL A 30 2.71 -0.75 -3.98
CA VAL A 30 1.69 -1.61 -3.36
C VAL A 30 0.35 -1.36 -4.04
N LEU A 31 -0.01 -0.10 -4.21
CA LEU A 31 -1.23 0.30 -4.89
C LEU A 31 -1.09 1.72 -5.41
N VAL A 32 -2.04 2.14 -6.24
CA VAL A 32 -2.07 3.49 -6.80
C VAL A 32 -3.38 4.14 -6.40
N ILE A 33 -3.29 5.36 -5.88
CA ILE A 33 -4.46 6.16 -5.52
C ILE A 33 -4.64 7.25 -6.56
N GLU A 34 -5.86 7.38 -7.08
CA GLU A 34 -6.21 8.50 -7.95
C GLU A 34 -6.75 9.64 -7.10
N SER A 35 -6.12 10.79 -7.19
CA SER A 35 -6.51 11.98 -6.47
C SER A 35 -6.34 13.18 -7.38
N MET A 36 -7.40 13.98 -7.54
CA MET A 36 -7.37 15.19 -8.35
C MET A 36 -6.83 14.95 -9.76
N LYS A 37 -7.26 13.84 -10.39
CA LYS A 37 -6.85 13.43 -11.74
C LYS A 37 -5.36 13.05 -11.83
N MET A 38 -4.72 12.80 -10.70
CA MET A 38 -3.34 12.33 -10.65
C MET A 38 -3.31 10.92 -10.08
N GLU A 39 -2.40 10.10 -10.60
CA GLU A 39 -2.17 8.75 -10.10
C GLU A 39 -0.97 8.80 -9.17
N ILE A 40 -1.20 8.48 -7.91
CA ILE A 40 -0.17 8.59 -6.88
C ILE A 40 0.13 7.20 -6.35
N PRO A 41 1.34 6.67 -6.56
CA PRO A 41 1.68 5.35 -6.07
C PRO A 41 1.94 5.38 -4.57
N ILE A 42 1.51 4.33 -3.89
CA ILE A 42 1.85 4.07 -2.50
C ILE A 42 2.86 2.93 -2.53
N CYS A 43 4.07 3.21 -2.08
CA CYS A 43 5.20 2.28 -2.16
C CYS A 43 5.64 1.85 -0.78
N THR A 44 6.30 0.69 -0.71
CA THR A 44 6.96 0.27 0.52
C THR A 44 8.18 1.14 0.75
N ARG A 45 8.54 1.37 2.02
CA ARG A 45 9.77 2.06 2.35
C ARG A 45 10.94 1.11 2.50
N GLY A 46 10.67 -0.15 2.78
CA GLY A 46 11.70 -1.17 2.92
C GLY A 46 11.20 -2.49 2.38
N SER A 47 12.07 -3.49 2.37
CA SER A 47 11.72 -4.82 1.91
C SER A 47 10.91 -5.56 2.96
N GLY A 48 10.10 -6.50 2.54
CA GLY A 48 9.31 -7.33 3.44
C GLY A 48 8.31 -8.14 2.67
N THR A 49 7.43 -8.82 3.41
CA THR A 49 6.35 -9.60 2.81
C THR A 49 5.04 -8.88 3.13
N LEU A 50 4.21 -8.70 2.13
CA LEU A 50 2.91 -8.08 2.33
C LEU A 50 2.05 -9.02 3.18
N HIS A 51 1.77 -8.62 4.42
CA HIS A 51 1.03 -9.46 5.35
C HIS A 51 -0.45 -9.46 5.02
N GLU A 52 -1.01 -8.28 4.80
CA GLU A 52 -2.42 -8.15 4.43
C GLU A 52 -2.64 -6.84 3.67
N LEU A 53 -3.65 -6.86 2.83
CA LEU A 53 -4.12 -5.70 2.09
C LEU A 53 -5.52 -5.36 2.62
N LEU A 54 -5.69 -4.15 3.11
CA LEU A 54 -6.91 -3.76 3.82
C LEU A 54 -7.91 -3.03 2.94
N VAL A 55 -7.57 -2.77 1.68
CA VAL A 55 -8.41 -2.04 0.74
C VAL A 55 -8.45 -2.76 -0.59
N ALA A 56 -9.43 -2.41 -1.40
CA ALA A 56 -9.61 -2.99 -2.73
C ALA A 56 -9.77 -1.87 -3.76
N GLU A 57 -9.60 -2.24 -5.03
CA GLU A 57 -9.82 -1.29 -6.12
C GLU A 57 -11.23 -0.74 -6.05
N GLY A 58 -11.33 0.58 -6.20
CA GLY A 58 -12.60 1.28 -6.11
C GLY A 58 -12.90 1.86 -4.73
N ASP A 59 -12.18 1.45 -3.70
CA ASP A 59 -12.39 2.00 -2.35
C ASP A 59 -11.94 3.44 -2.27
N MET A 60 -12.68 4.22 -1.48
CA MET A 60 -12.25 5.57 -1.14
C MET A 60 -11.41 5.53 0.11
N ILE A 61 -10.27 6.22 0.06
CA ILE A 61 -9.27 6.21 1.12
C ILE A 61 -9.01 7.63 1.56
N GLN A 62 -8.92 7.83 2.88
CA GLN A 62 -8.55 9.13 3.45
C GLN A 62 -7.07 9.12 3.81
N GLU A 63 -6.45 10.27 3.69
CA GLU A 63 -5.07 10.46 4.15
C GLU A 63 -4.94 9.99 5.58
N GLY A 64 -3.90 9.20 5.86
CA GLY A 64 -3.66 8.63 7.18
C GLY A 64 -4.26 7.25 7.39
N ALA A 65 -5.10 6.78 6.48
CA ALA A 65 -5.67 5.44 6.60
C ALA A 65 -4.64 4.36 6.36
N VAL A 66 -4.70 3.27 7.12
CA VAL A 66 -3.85 2.12 6.90
C VAL A 66 -4.41 1.33 5.73
N VAL A 67 -3.62 1.18 4.67
CA VAL A 67 -4.07 0.47 3.46
C VAL A 67 -3.53 -0.95 3.38
N ALA A 68 -2.44 -1.23 4.08
CA ALA A 68 -1.83 -2.56 4.08
C ALA A 68 -0.90 -2.69 5.27
N ARG A 69 -0.48 -3.92 5.56
CA ARG A 69 0.54 -4.20 6.58
C ARG A 69 1.63 -5.04 5.99
N LEU A 70 2.87 -4.66 6.27
CA LEU A 70 4.07 -5.30 5.76
C LEU A 70 4.79 -6.01 6.90
N GLU A 71 5.15 -7.28 6.71
CA GLU A 71 5.98 -8.00 7.66
C GLU A 71 7.45 -7.73 7.33
N VAL A 72 8.16 -7.11 8.26
CA VAL A 72 9.56 -6.73 8.08
C VAL A 72 10.41 -7.37 9.15
N GLY A 73 11.73 -7.40 8.91
CA GLY A 73 12.69 -7.88 9.89
C GLY A 73 12.57 -9.37 10.15
N GLY A 74 12.16 -10.12 9.16
CA GLY A 74 12.02 -11.55 9.29
C GLY A 74 13.36 -12.23 9.42
N ALA A 75 13.94 -12.14 10.54
CA ALA A 75 15.22 -12.80 10.79
C ALA A 75 15.07 -14.30 10.71
#